data_c181be19feb2a01685095a3d475e1a81
#
_entry.id   c181be19feb2a01685095a3d475e1a81
#
_cell.length_a   1.000
_cell.length_b   1.000
_cell.length_c   1.000
_cell.angle_alpha   90.00
_cell.angle_beta   90.00
_cell.angle_gamma   90.00
#
_symmetry.space_group_name_H-M   'P 1'
#
loop_
_entity.id
_entity.type
_entity.pdbx_description
1 polymer ?
#
loop_
_entity_poly.entity_id
_entity_poly.type
_entity_poly.pdbx_seq_one_letter_code
_entity_poly.pdbx_strand_id
1 'polypeptide(L)'
;AQQMRVQSVPTVFGFVNGQPVDGFAGAQAESTIKQFIDKLIASGGGGADAASLIEAGNEAVDQQDFATAMTHFQQAMEAEPESREALGGVIRCLTGMGDHASAREVADQLSDEYRENKAIIAAIAALDLAERAAESAGGLDAARAVVAAEPENLEARQELAMALFAV
;
A
#
# COMPACT_ATOMS: atom_id res chain seq x y z
N ALA A 1 7.89 25.73 30.08
CA ALA A 1 6.86 26.08 31.06
C ALA A 1 6.47 27.57 31.02
N GLN A 2 7.40 28.51 30.81
CA GLN A 2 7.09 29.96 30.84
C GLN A 2 6.28 30.43 29.63
N GLN A 3 6.45 29.86 28.45
CA GLN A 3 5.70 30.24 27.25
C GLN A 3 4.23 29.75 27.27
N MET A 4 3.91 28.67 27.98
CA MET A 4 2.58 28.06 28.05
C MET A 4 1.76 28.47 29.26
N ARG A 5 2.27 29.38 30.12
CA ARG A 5 1.61 29.90 31.32
C ARG A 5 0.94 28.84 32.20
N VAL A 6 1.61 27.68 32.41
CA VAL A 6 1.10 26.61 33.26
C VAL A 6 1.03 27.12 34.70
N GLN A 7 -0.19 27.28 35.24
CA GLN A 7 -0.45 27.81 36.59
C GLN A 7 -0.90 26.69 37.57
N SER A 8 -1.20 25.51 37.09
CA SER A 8 -1.68 24.41 37.92
C SER A 8 -1.19 23.06 37.43
N VAL A 9 -1.17 22.05 38.31
CA VAL A 9 -0.82 20.66 38.01
C VAL A 9 -2.00 19.79 38.43
N PRO A 10 -2.46 18.83 37.59
CA PRO A 10 -1.99 18.56 36.24
C PRO A 10 -2.50 19.56 35.20
N THR A 11 -1.71 19.88 34.17
CA THR A 11 -2.16 20.60 32.99
C THR A 11 -1.80 19.77 31.75
N VAL A 12 -2.78 19.55 30.89
CA VAL A 12 -2.64 18.76 29.65
C VAL A 12 -2.91 19.67 28.47
N PHE A 13 -2.06 19.61 27.45
CA PHE A 13 -2.21 20.29 26.18
C PHE A 13 -2.21 19.28 25.05
N GLY A 14 -3.16 19.42 24.12
CA GLY A 14 -3.22 18.69 22.86
C GLY A 14 -2.53 19.48 21.76
N PHE A 15 -1.65 18.83 21.04
CA PHE A 15 -0.95 19.39 19.88
C PHE A 15 -1.35 18.62 18.63
N VAL A 16 -1.58 19.35 17.55
CA VAL A 16 -1.79 18.80 16.22
C VAL A 16 -0.86 19.53 15.26
N ASN A 17 -0.06 18.77 14.51
CA ASN A 17 0.96 19.32 13.60
C ASN A 17 1.89 20.36 14.27
N GLY A 18 2.27 20.11 15.53
CA GLY A 18 3.14 20.99 16.31
C GLY A 18 2.47 22.26 16.85
N GLN A 19 1.18 22.48 16.61
CA GLN A 19 0.41 23.60 17.13
C GLN A 19 -0.51 23.19 18.29
N PRO A 20 -0.62 23.96 19.37
CA PRO A 20 -1.56 23.68 20.45
C PRO A 20 -3.00 23.91 19.94
N VAL A 21 -3.84 22.89 20.04
CA VAL A 21 -5.26 22.93 19.59
C VAL A 21 -6.18 23.15 20.75
N ASP A 22 -5.95 22.45 21.87
CA ASP A 22 -6.80 22.50 23.05
C ASP A 22 -6.01 22.07 24.30
N GLY A 23 -6.58 22.28 25.48
CA GLY A 23 -5.95 21.87 26.73
C GLY A 23 -6.87 22.05 27.92
N PHE A 24 -6.56 21.37 29.01
CA PHE A 24 -7.29 21.52 30.29
C PHE A 24 -6.31 21.52 31.46
N ALA A 25 -6.74 22.18 32.55
CA ALA A 25 -6.03 22.23 33.81
C ALA A 25 -6.83 21.51 34.91
N GLY A 26 -6.13 20.86 35.83
CA GLY A 26 -6.74 20.08 36.90
C GLY A 26 -7.16 18.68 36.48
N ALA A 27 -7.54 17.85 37.47
CA ALA A 27 -8.07 16.52 37.24
C ALA A 27 -9.45 16.61 36.56
N GLN A 28 -9.64 15.86 35.49
CA GLN A 28 -10.90 15.79 34.73
C GLN A 28 -11.55 14.42 34.86
N ALA A 29 -12.88 14.37 34.67
CA ALA A 29 -13.59 13.11 34.56
C ALA A 29 -13.20 12.36 33.28
N GLU A 30 -13.29 11.02 33.31
CA GLU A 30 -12.96 10.17 32.17
C GLU A 30 -13.73 10.55 30.90
N SER A 31 -15.00 10.92 31.03
CA SER A 31 -15.83 11.38 29.92
C SER A 31 -15.30 12.66 29.27
N THR A 32 -14.79 13.60 30.07
CA THR A 32 -14.20 14.85 29.59
C THR A 32 -12.88 14.57 28.87
N ILE A 33 -12.08 13.63 29.41
CA ILE A 33 -10.81 13.22 28.77
C ILE A 33 -11.11 12.54 27.42
N LYS A 34 -12.11 11.67 27.33
CA LYS A 34 -12.55 11.06 26.07
C LYS A 34 -12.96 12.12 25.05
N GLN A 35 -13.84 13.05 25.42
CA GLN A 35 -14.27 14.14 24.55
C GLN A 35 -13.08 15.00 24.07
N PHE A 36 -12.09 15.24 24.93
CA PHE A 36 -10.87 15.96 24.58
C PHE A 36 -10.04 15.18 23.54
N ILE A 37 -9.90 13.86 23.71
CA ILE A 37 -9.21 12.98 22.75
C ILE A 37 -9.96 12.97 21.41
N ASP A 38 -11.28 12.77 21.43
CA ASP A 38 -12.11 12.78 20.23
C ASP A 38 -12.00 14.11 19.46
N LYS A 39 -11.94 15.22 20.19
CA LYS A 39 -11.76 16.55 19.61
C LYS A 39 -10.36 16.73 19.02
N LEU A 40 -9.32 16.18 19.63
CA LEU A 40 -7.96 16.20 19.08
C LEU A 40 -7.87 15.38 17.80
N ILE A 41 -8.45 14.18 17.78
CA ILE A 41 -8.53 13.33 16.60
C ILE A 41 -9.26 14.07 15.47
N ALA A 42 -10.41 14.70 15.76
CA ALA A 42 -11.17 15.49 14.79
C ALA A 42 -10.41 16.74 14.30
N SER A 43 -9.58 17.35 15.15
CA SER A 43 -8.80 18.55 14.84
C SER A 43 -7.50 18.23 14.12
N GLY A 44 -6.97 17.01 14.33
CA GLY A 44 -5.80 16.49 13.64
C GLY A 44 -6.05 16.18 12.16
N GLY A 45 -7.27 16.50 11.70
CA GLY A 45 -7.77 16.04 10.42
C GLY A 45 -7.92 14.54 10.53
N GLY A 46 -8.94 14.08 11.26
CA GLY A 46 -9.22 12.66 11.56
C GLY A 46 -9.17 11.74 10.36
N GLY A 47 -8.01 11.68 9.75
CA GLY A 47 -7.59 10.59 8.91
C GLY A 47 -7.51 9.37 9.80
N ALA A 48 -8.11 8.29 9.40
CA ALA A 48 -7.86 6.98 9.99
C ALA A 48 -6.35 6.87 10.24
N ASP A 49 -5.94 6.35 11.40
CA ASP A 49 -4.52 6.13 11.65
C ASP A 49 -3.94 5.24 10.54
N ALA A 50 -2.64 5.31 10.32
CA ALA A 50 -2.01 4.57 9.23
C ALA A 50 -2.38 3.08 9.28
N ALA A 51 -2.53 2.51 10.48
CA ALA A 51 -2.90 1.11 10.67
C ALA A 51 -4.32 0.82 10.15
N SER A 52 -5.31 1.65 10.49
CA SER A 52 -6.69 1.51 9.99
C SER A 52 -6.77 1.69 8.47
N LEU A 53 -5.99 2.61 7.91
CA LEU A 53 -5.90 2.80 6.45
C LEU A 53 -5.26 1.59 5.75
N ILE A 54 -4.23 1.01 6.35
CA ILE A 54 -3.61 -0.22 5.84
C ILE A 54 -4.59 -1.38 5.88
N GLU A 55 -5.37 -1.53 6.95
CA GLU A 55 -6.40 -2.56 7.07
C GLU A 55 -7.47 -2.39 5.99
N ALA A 56 -8.02 -1.19 5.83
CA ALA A 56 -8.98 -0.88 4.77
C ALA A 56 -8.40 -1.11 3.35
N GLY A 57 -7.12 -0.75 3.14
CA GLY A 57 -6.40 -1.05 1.90
C GLY A 57 -6.27 -2.55 1.63
N ASN A 58 -5.96 -3.34 2.65
CA ASN A 58 -5.89 -4.80 2.53
C ASN A 58 -7.25 -5.42 2.20
N GLU A 59 -8.32 -4.98 2.86
CA GLU A 59 -9.69 -5.43 2.55
C GLU A 59 -10.07 -5.12 1.11
N ALA A 60 -9.73 -3.94 0.60
CA ALA A 60 -9.97 -3.56 -0.78
C ALA A 60 -9.16 -4.42 -1.77
N VAL A 61 -7.89 -4.76 -1.45
CA VAL A 61 -7.09 -5.71 -2.24
C VAL A 61 -7.75 -7.10 -2.30
N ASP A 62 -8.26 -7.60 -1.17
CA ASP A 62 -8.95 -8.90 -1.11
C ASP A 62 -10.23 -8.91 -1.96
N GLN A 63 -10.87 -7.75 -2.13
CA GLN A 63 -12.01 -7.54 -3.03
C GLN A 63 -11.60 -7.24 -4.48
N GLN A 64 -10.30 -7.22 -4.79
CA GLN A 64 -9.73 -6.84 -6.08
C GLN A 64 -10.05 -5.40 -6.51
N ASP A 65 -10.46 -4.55 -5.56
CA ASP A 65 -10.63 -3.11 -5.78
C ASP A 65 -9.30 -2.38 -5.54
N PHE A 66 -8.38 -2.56 -6.47
CA PHE A 66 -7.02 -2.01 -6.38
C PHE A 66 -6.99 -0.48 -6.43
N ALA A 67 -7.99 0.17 -7.02
CA ALA A 67 -8.08 1.62 -7.09
C ALA A 67 -8.39 2.22 -5.70
N THR A 68 -9.37 1.66 -5.00
CA THR A 68 -9.70 2.03 -3.62
C THR A 68 -8.55 1.67 -2.67
N ALA A 69 -7.96 0.48 -2.81
CA ALA A 69 -6.81 0.05 -2.04
C ALA A 69 -5.62 1.02 -2.16
N MET A 70 -5.30 1.44 -3.39
CA MET A 70 -4.24 2.42 -3.67
C MET A 70 -4.46 3.73 -2.92
N THR A 71 -5.70 4.23 -2.91
CA THR A 71 -6.06 5.45 -2.19
C THR A 71 -5.81 5.31 -0.68
N HIS A 72 -6.20 4.18 -0.09
CA HIS A 72 -5.97 3.92 1.34
C HIS A 72 -4.48 3.81 1.68
N PHE A 73 -3.69 3.11 0.87
CA PHE A 73 -2.25 3.01 1.11
C PHE A 73 -1.53 4.34 0.92
N GLN A 74 -1.94 5.17 -0.04
CA GLN A 74 -1.39 6.53 -0.21
C GLN A 74 -1.70 7.40 1.01
N GLN A 75 -2.92 7.38 1.53
CA GLN A 75 -3.29 8.09 2.76
C GLN A 75 -2.50 7.56 3.97
N ALA A 76 -2.28 6.25 4.06
CA ALA A 76 -1.44 5.66 5.09
C ALA A 76 0.00 6.18 5.03
N MET A 77 0.56 6.32 3.82
CA MET A 77 1.90 6.89 3.60
C MET A 77 1.96 8.41 3.87
N GLU A 78 0.84 9.14 3.69
CA GLU A 78 0.75 10.55 4.10
C GLU A 78 0.80 10.69 5.63
N ALA A 79 0.16 9.76 6.35
CA ALA A 79 0.17 9.72 7.81
C ALA A 79 1.50 9.19 8.37
N GLU A 80 2.07 8.18 7.74
CA GLU A 80 3.34 7.52 8.12
C GLU A 80 4.19 7.27 6.86
N PRO A 81 5.05 8.24 6.47
CA PRO A 81 5.83 8.16 5.23
C PRO A 81 6.78 6.97 5.12
N GLU A 82 7.19 6.39 6.25
CA GLU A 82 8.10 5.24 6.30
C GLU A 82 7.36 3.90 6.47
N SER A 83 6.02 3.89 6.32
CA SER A 83 5.21 2.68 6.45
C SER A 83 5.55 1.67 5.37
N ARG A 84 6.25 0.62 5.76
CA ARG A 84 6.65 -0.49 4.87
C ARG A 84 5.46 -1.33 4.44
N GLU A 85 4.47 -1.46 5.32
CA GLU A 85 3.22 -2.15 5.06
C GLU A 85 2.40 -1.45 3.97
N ALA A 86 2.26 -0.12 4.05
CA ALA A 86 1.58 0.68 3.04
C ALA A 86 2.31 0.61 1.69
N LEU A 87 3.64 0.70 1.71
CA LEU A 87 4.47 0.61 0.50
C LEU A 87 4.36 -0.78 -0.16
N GLY A 88 4.37 -1.86 0.62
CA GLY A 88 4.09 -3.21 0.14
C GLY A 88 2.69 -3.31 -0.47
N GLY A 89 1.70 -2.62 0.12
CA GLY A 89 0.35 -2.50 -0.40
C GLY A 89 0.30 -1.81 -1.77
N VAL A 90 1.04 -0.72 -1.96
CA VAL A 90 1.16 -0.02 -3.26
C VAL A 90 1.70 -0.94 -4.34
N ILE A 91 2.78 -1.69 -4.06
CA ILE A 91 3.35 -2.67 -5.02
C ILE A 91 2.30 -3.72 -5.39
N ARG A 92 1.55 -4.25 -4.42
CA ARG A 92 0.47 -5.22 -4.66
C ARG A 92 -0.65 -4.65 -5.52
N CYS A 93 -1.05 -3.40 -5.29
CA CYS A 93 -2.07 -2.72 -6.09
C CYS A 93 -1.61 -2.58 -7.55
N LEU A 94 -0.40 -2.08 -7.80
CA LEU A 94 0.16 -1.93 -9.13
C LEU A 94 0.24 -3.30 -9.84
N THR A 95 0.70 -4.33 -9.14
CA THR A 95 0.75 -5.71 -9.66
C THR A 95 -0.65 -6.21 -10.02
N GLY A 96 -1.64 -6.00 -9.15
CA GLY A 96 -3.02 -6.43 -9.39
C GLY A 96 -3.73 -5.69 -10.52
N MET A 97 -3.34 -4.43 -10.78
CA MET A 97 -3.79 -3.65 -11.94
C MET A 97 -3.08 -4.05 -13.25
N GLY A 98 -2.07 -4.93 -13.19
CA GLY A 98 -1.27 -5.31 -14.34
C GLY A 98 -0.18 -4.31 -14.73
N ASP A 99 0.02 -3.26 -13.95
CA ASP A 99 1.11 -2.29 -14.15
C ASP A 99 2.41 -2.79 -13.49
N HIS A 100 2.91 -3.89 -14.03
CA HIS A 100 4.12 -4.54 -13.52
C HIS A 100 5.36 -3.64 -13.65
N ALA A 101 5.39 -2.77 -14.66
CA ALA A 101 6.52 -1.86 -14.89
C ALA A 101 6.64 -0.85 -13.74
N SER A 102 5.54 -0.18 -13.37
CA SER A 102 5.53 0.75 -12.23
C SER A 102 5.77 0.03 -10.91
N ALA A 103 5.19 -1.17 -10.72
CA ALA A 103 5.44 -1.98 -9.53
C ALA A 103 6.93 -2.33 -9.38
N ARG A 104 7.60 -2.68 -10.46
CA ARG A 104 9.03 -3.00 -10.51
C ARG A 104 9.88 -1.77 -10.22
N GLU A 105 9.54 -0.62 -10.80
CA GLU A 105 10.24 0.64 -10.52
C GLU A 105 10.20 1.00 -9.04
N VAL A 106 9.03 0.90 -8.41
CA VAL A 106 8.89 1.12 -6.96
C VAL A 106 9.74 0.12 -6.17
N ALA A 107 9.70 -1.16 -6.51
CA ALA A 107 10.46 -2.21 -5.82
C ALA A 107 11.98 -2.01 -5.95
N ASP A 108 12.46 -1.54 -7.10
CA ASP A 108 13.90 -1.37 -7.37
C ASP A 108 14.49 -0.14 -6.66
N GLN A 109 13.66 0.87 -6.37
CA GLN A 109 14.07 2.05 -5.62
C GLN A 109 14.17 1.82 -4.11
N LEU A 110 13.72 0.64 -3.60
CA LEU A 110 13.78 0.33 -2.19
C LEU A 110 15.20 0.05 -1.72
N SER A 111 15.55 0.62 -0.56
CA SER A 111 16.79 0.27 0.14
C SER A 111 16.73 -1.16 0.71
N ASP A 112 17.88 -1.74 0.99
CA ASP A 112 17.99 -3.10 1.56
C ASP A 112 17.19 -3.25 2.85
N GLU A 113 17.14 -2.21 3.69
CA GLU A 113 16.37 -2.20 4.93
C GLU A 113 14.86 -2.40 4.70
N TYR A 114 14.30 -1.79 3.66
CA TYR A 114 12.90 -1.96 3.29
C TYR A 114 12.63 -3.37 2.73
N ARG A 115 13.57 -3.91 1.97
CA ARG A 115 13.47 -5.23 1.35
C ARG A 115 13.46 -6.39 2.36
N GLU A 116 13.86 -6.17 3.61
CA GLU A 116 13.77 -7.15 4.69
C GLU A 116 12.37 -7.24 5.33
N ASN A 117 11.47 -6.29 5.05
CA ASN A 117 10.12 -6.31 5.60
C ASN A 117 9.26 -7.39 4.92
N LYS A 118 8.50 -8.14 5.72
CA LYS A 118 7.66 -9.26 5.24
C LYS A 118 6.61 -8.85 4.21
N ALA A 119 5.99 -7.68 4.37
CA ALA A 119 4.97 -7.19 3.45
C ALA A 119 5.59 -6.88 2.07
N ILE A 120 6.77 -6.27 2.06
CA ILE A 120 7.52 -5.96 0.84
C ILE A 120 8.03 -7.23 0.17
N ILE A 121 8.60 -8.19 0.93
CA ILE A 121 9.03 -9.48 0.40
C ILE A 121 7.87 -10.19 -0.30
N ALA A 122 6.70 -10.25 0.35
CA ALA A 122 5.51 -10.88 -0.23
C ALA A 122 5.02 -10.15 -1.49
N ALA A 123 5.06 -8.81 -1.49
CA ALA A 123 4.65 -8.01 -2.63
C ALA A 123 5.59 -8.20 -3.85
N ILE A 124 6.90 -8.22 -3.63
CA ILE A 124 7.90 -8.48 -4.69
C ILE A 124 7.76 -9.90 -5.23
N ALA A 125 7.57 -10.91 -4.37
CA ALA A 125 7.35 -12.29 -4.81
C ALA A 125 6.09 -12.45 -5.67
N ALA A 126 5.01 -11.73 -5.31
CA ALA A 126 3.79 -11.71 -6.11
C ALA A 126 4.01 -11.01 -7.46
N LEU A 127 4.78 -9.92 -7.49
CA LEU A 127 5.17 -9.23 -8.73
C LEU A 127 5.99 -10.15 -9.64
N ASP A 128 7.02 -10.83 -9.11
CA ASP A 128 7.85 -11.76 -9.87
C ASP A 128 7.02 -12.89 -10.51
N LEU A 129 6.02 -13.39 -9.77
CA LEU A 129 5.10 -14.39 -10.28
C LEU A 129 4.20 -13.84 -11.39
N ALA A 130 3.66 -12.64 -11.20
CA ALA A 130 2.80 -11.97 -12.19
C ALA A 130 3.56 -11.66 -13.49
N GLU A 131 4.80 -11.20 -13.41
CA GLU A 131 5.67 -10.94 -14.57
C GLU A 131 5.91 -12.22 -15.36
N ARG A 132 6.28 -13.32 -14.69
CA ARG A 132 6.48 -14.62 -15.35
C ARG A 132 5.22 -15.14 -16.02
N ALA A 133 4.06 -14.95 -15.38
CA ALA A 133 2.78 -15.34 -15.95
C ALA A 133 2.47 -14.51 -17.21
N ALA A 134 2.72 -13.21 -17.17
CA ALA A 134 2.52 -12.31 -18.31
C ALA A 134 3.47 -12.65 -19.48
N GLU A 135 4.75 -12.94 -19.20
CA GLU A 135 5.72 -13.38 -20.22
C GLU A 135 5.27 -14.70 -20.87
N SER A 136 4.84 -15.67 -20.07
CA SER A 136 4.36 -16.97 -20.57
C SER A 136 3.11 -16.80 -21.44
N ALA A 137 2.15 -15.98 -21.02
CA ALA A 137 0.95 -15.69 -21.79
C ALA A 137 1.29 -14.96 -23.12
N GLY A 138 2.17 -13.97 -23.06
CA GLY A 138 2.64 -13.25 -24.25
C GLY A 138 3.35 -14.15 -25.24
N GLY A 139 4.18 -15.07 -24.76
CA GLY A 139 4.84 -16.07 -25.58
C GLY A 139 3.85 -17.02 -26.28
N LEU A 140 2.83 -17.46 -25.57
CA LEU A 140 1.77 -18.31 -26.12
C LEU A 140 0.95 -17.58 -27.18
N ASP A 141 0.56 -16.33 -26.95
CA ASP A 141 -0.19 -15.54 -27.92
C ASP A 141 0.64 -15.21 -29.17
N ALA A 142 1.93 -14.93 -29.02
CA ALA A 142 2.85 -14.76 -30.14
C ALA A 142 2.95 -16.04 -30.98
N ALA A 143 3.14 -17.20 -30.34
CA ALA A 143 3.17 -18.50 -31.03
C ALA A 143 1.86 -18.81 -31.76
N ARG A 144 0.71 -18.49 -31.18
CA ARG A 144 -0.61 -18.63 -31.83
C ARG A 144 -0.76 -17.73 -33.05
N ALA A 145 -0.27 -16.50 -32.96
CA ALA A 145 -0.31 -15.56 -34.08
C ALA A 145 0.53 -16.03 -35.27
N VAL A 146 1.73 -16.58 -35.04
CA VAL A 146 2.59 -17.14 -36.07
C VAL A 146 1.93 -18.35 -36.75
N VAL A 147 1.36 -19.27 -35.99
CA VAL A 147 0.66 -20.44 -36.57
C VAL A 147 -0.61 -20.02 -37.34
N ALA A 148 -1.30 -18.96 -36.89
CA ALA A 148 -2.45 -18.44 -37.61
C ALA A 148 -2.08 -17.78 -38.95
N ALA A 149 -0.93 -17.11 -39.01
CA ALA A 149 -0.40 -16.52 -40.24
C ALA A 149 0.20 -17.57 -41.22
N GLU A 150 0.84 -18.61 -40.68
CA GLU A 150 1.58 -19.64 -41.42
C GLU A 150 1.13 -21.05 -40.94
N PRO A 151 -0.08 -21.54 -41.27
CA PRO A 151 -0.62 -22.80 -40.77
C PRO A 151 0.20 -24.07 -41.12
N GLU A 152 0.94 -24.02 -42.23
CA GLU A 152 1.77 -25.12 -42.70
C GLU A 152 3.20 -25.10 -42.13
N ASN A 153 3.57 -24.06 -41.35
CA ASN A 153 4.86 -23.95 -40.71
C ASN A 153 4.97 -24.91 -39.53
N LEU A 154 5.67 -26.04 -39.76
CA LEU A 154 5.81 -27.09 -38.75
C LEU A 154 6.60 -26.63 -37.52
N GLU A 155 7.57 -25.74 -37.70
CA GLU A 155 8.40 -25.20 -36.63
C GLU A 155 7.54 -24.33 -35.71
N ALA A 156 6.73 -23.40 -36.25
CA ALA A 156 5.79 -22.57 -35.50
C ALA A 156 4.74 -23.42 -34.74
N ARG A 157 4.24 -24.50 -35.34
CA ARG A 157 3.32 -25.43 -34.67
C ARG A 157 3.98 -26.17 -33.52
N GLN A 158 5.25 -26.54 -33.67
CA GLN A 158 6.02 -27.18 -32.60
C GLN A 158 6.26 -26.19 -31.44
N GLU A 159 6.63 -24.95 -31.73
CA GLU A 159 6.81 -23.91 -30.72
C GLU A 159 5.51 -23.65 -29.96
N LEU A 160 4.39 -23.54 -30.67
CA LEU A 160 3.06 -23.41 -30.04
C LEU A 160 2.75 -24.60 -29.15
N ALA A 161 3.02 -25.82 -29.59
CA ALA A 161 2.78 -27.02 -28.79
C ALA A 161 3.64 -27.03 -27.51
N MET A 162 4.91 -26.63 -27.59
CA MET A 162 5.78 -26.50 -26.42
C MET A 162 5.29 -25.39 -25.46
N ALA A 163 4.89 -24.23 -26.00
CA ALA A 163 4.33 -23.14 -25.19
C ALA A 163 3.04 -23.56 -24.47
N LEU A 164 2.16 -24.30 -25.11
CA LEU A 164 0.94 -24.84 -24.52
C LEU A 164 1.21 -25.89 -23.42
N PHE A 165 2.34 -26.57 -23.47
CA PHE A 165 2.72 -27.57 -22.48
C PHE A 165 3.39 -26.96 -21.25
N ALA A 166 3.90 -25.72 -21.37
CA ALA A 166 4.59 -25.00 -20.31
C ALA A 166 3.66 -24.15 -19.41
N VAL A 167 2.40 -24.00 -19.78
CA VAL A 167 1.36 -23.27 -19.04
C VAL A 167 0.52 -24.26 -18.24
#